data_3e982b9dfd2435c895ed558f85414d91
#
_entry.id   3e982b9dfd2435c895ed558f85414d91
#
_cell.length_a   1.000
_cell.length_b   1.000
_cell.length_c   1.000
_cell.angle_alpha   90.00
_cell.angle_beta   90.00
_cell.angle_gamma   90.00
#
_symmetry.space_group_name_H-M   'P 1'
#
loop_
_entity.id
_entity.type
_entity.pdbx_description
1 polymer ?
#
loop_
_entity_poly.entity_id
_entity_poly.type
_entity_poly.pdbx_seq_one_letter_code
_entity_poly.pdbx_strand_id
1 'polypeptide(L)'
;MANRKSVVATLAIALVPAASIFAHAPPPPPPGVAPPPAYGTAAAPVATGRIAKFLINPNGDVDGLLLGDGTQVNFPPHLSESLMQIARIGDTVSVQGFRGYGGGAVHAAVITNASTGRSMVDQPPSPDRPPPAPATLIALNANGRVVRLLHADMGELNGVILEDGTIVRFPPPFGAELQTVLRPTVQLTATGYGTENAHGRALEATSLAINGQAPIVVYGPGPMPPAPGVAPRPR
;
A
#
# COMPACT_ATOMS: atom_id res chain seq x y z
N MET A 1 5.02 -80.11 -56.21
CA MET A 1 3.66 -80.09 -55.64
C MET A 1 3.74 -79.68 -54.20
N ALA A 2 3.47 -78.43 -53.88
CA ALA A 2 3.51 -77.92 -52.52
C ALA A 2 2.21 -77.24 -52.16
N ASN A 3 1.53 -77.85 -51.20
CA ASN A 3 0.22 -77.45 -50.74
C ASN A 3 0.29 -76.34 -49.71
N ARG A 4 -0.11 -75.12 -50.02
CA ARG A 4 -0.20 -74.00 -49.08
C ARG A 4 -1.57 -74.08 -48.38
N LYS A 5 -1.53 -74.33 -47.05
CA LYS A 5 -2.71 -74.19 -46.21
C LYS A 5 -2.76 -72.71 -45.69
N SER A 6 -3.78 -72.00 -46.08
CA SER A 6 -4.12 -70.67 -45.57
C SER A 6 -4.73 -70.81 -44.17
N VAL A 7 -4.11 -70.16 -43.18
CA VAL A 7 -4.68 -70.01 -41.84
C VAL A 7 -5.39 -68.64 -41.79
N VAL A 8 -6.70 -68.68 -41.63
CA VAL A 8 -7.53 -67.49 -41.39
C VAL A 8 -7.55 -67.24 -39.90
N ALA A 9 -6.93 -66.15 -39.47
CA ALA A 9 -6.97 -65.70 -38.07
C ALA A 9 -8.22 -64.79 -37.90
N THR A 10 -9.14 -65.25 -37.10
CA THR A 10 -10.32 -64.49 -36.72
C THR A 10 -9.97 -63.56 -35.55
N LEU A 11 -9.96 -62.25 -35.77
CA LEU A 11 -9.73 -61.24 -34.74
C LEU A 11 -11.05 -60.99 -34.01
N ALA A 12 -11.15 -61.40 -32.75
CA ALA A 12 -12.29 -61.08 -31.88
C ALA A 12 -12.06 -59.70 -31.26
N ILE A 13 -12.86 -58.71 -31.64
CA ILE A 13 -12.89 -57.38 -31.03
C ILE A 13 -13.75 -57.46 -29.77
N ALA A 14 -13.13 -57.36 -28.60
CA ALA A 14 -13.84 -57.23 -27.32
C ALA A 14 -14.34 -55.79 -27.16
N LEU A 15 -15.63 -55.62 -27.14
CA LEU A 15 -16.31 -54.34 -26.86
C LEU A 15 -16.29 -54.14 -25.35
N VAL A 16 -15.47 -53.18 -24.87
CA VAL A 16 -15.45 -52.74 -23.46
C VAL A 16 -16.58 -51.71 -23.30
N PRO A 17 -17.54 -51.88 -22.39
CA PRO A 17 -18.56 -50.88 -22.16
C PRO A 17 -17.91 -49.67 -21.46
N ALA A 18 -18.04 -48.47 -22.03
CA ALA A 18 -17.66 -47.22 -21.40
C ALA A 18 -18.59 -46.97 -20.21
N ALA A 19 -18.02 -47.07 -19.00
CA ALA A 19 -18.71 -46.64 -17.80
C ALA A 19 -18.87 -45.11 -17.83
N SER A 20 -20.07 -44.61 -17.97
CA SER A 20 -20.40 -43.20 -17.88
C SER A 20 -20.20 -42.76 -16.42
N ILE A 21 -19.14 -41.99 -16.16
CA ILE A 21 -18.95 -41.32 -14.89
C ILE A 21 -19.95 -40.17 -14.84
N PHE A 22 -21.08 -40.37 -14.17
CA PHE A 22 -21.98 -39.27 -13.82
C PHE A 22 -21.23 -38.36 -12.83
N ALA A 23 -20.67 -37.27 -13.33
CA ALA A 23 -20.21 -36.19 -12.48
C ALA A 23 -21.43 -35.64 -11.72
N HIS A 24 -21.53 -35.95 -10.42
CA HIS A 24 -22.53 -35.35 -9.56
C HIS A 24 -22.26 -33.85 -9.51
N ALA A 25 -23.19 -33.04 -9.97
CA ALA A 25 -23.17 -31.61 -9.75
C ALA A 25 -23.22 -31.36 -8.23
N PRO A 26 -22.43 -30.42 -7.69
CA PRO A 26 -22.52 -30.09 -6.28
C PRO A 26 -23.95 -29.65 -5.92
N PRO A 27 -24.44 -29.98 -4.72
CA PRO A 27 -25.78 -29.59 -4.29
C PRO A 27 -25.92 -28.04 -4.32
N PRO A 28 -27.12 -27.53 -4.68
CA PRO A 28 -27.35 -26.10 -4.66
C PRO A 28 -27.17 -25.54 -3.22
N PRO A 29 -26.65 -24.31 -3.09
CA PRO A 29 -26.51 -23.67 -1.78
C PRO A 29 -27.88 -23.54 -1.09
N PRO A 30 -27.93 -23.57 0.24
CA PRO A 30 -29.19 -23.42 0.98
C PRO A 30 -29.84 -22.06 0.68
N PRO A 31 -31.18 -21.98 0.66
CA PRO A 31 -31.91 -20.73 0.40
C PRO A 31 -31.52 -19.65 1.42
N GLY A 32 -31.13 -18.48 0.93
CA GLY A 32 -30.79 -17.32 1.78
C GLY A 32 -29.30 -17.06 1.96
N VAL A 33 -28.38 -17.91 1.48
CA VAL A 33 -26.96 -17.61 1.40
C VAL A 33 -26.68 -17.10 0.00
N ALA A 34 -26.35 -15.81 -0.11
CA ALA A 34 -25.84 -15.27 -1.37
C ALA A 34 -24.60 -16.10 -1.77
N PRO A 35 -24.47 -16.52 -3.04
CA PRO A 35 -23.25 -17.17 -3.49
C PRO A 35 -22.06 -16.25 -3.18
N PRO A 36 -20.91 -16.81 -2.73
CA PRO A 36 -19.71 -16.00 -2.59
C PRO A 36 -19.45 -15.30 -3.92
N PRO A 37 -19.01 -14.04 -3.89
CA PRO A 37 -18.70 -13.31 -5.12
C PRO A 37 -17.79 -14.17 -5.96
N ALA A 38 -18.15 -14.33 -7.24
CA ALA A 38 -17.35 -15.11 -8.18
C ALA A 38 -15.94 -14.53 -8.19
N TYR A 39 -14.96 -15.27 -7.68
CA TYR A 39 -13.56 -14.95 -7.84
C TYR A 39 -13.25 -15.02 -9.34
N GLY A 40 -13.32 -13.88 -10.04
CA GLY A 40 -13.05 -13.92 -11.48
C GLY A 40 -13.37 -12.69 -12.29
N THR A 41 -14.19 -11.76 -11.81
CA THR A 41 -14.23 -10.42 -12.40
C THR A 41 -13.29 -9.53 -11.63
N ALA A 42 -12.15 -9.19 -12.22
CA ALA A 42 -11.27 -8.17 -11.66
C ALA A 42 -12.12 -6.94 -11.33
N ALA A 43 -12.25 -6.61 -10.04
CA ALA A 43 -12.97 -5.41 -9.63
C ALA A 43 -12.40 -4.22 -10.40
N ALA A 44 -13.26 -3.32 -10.87
CA ALA A 44 -12.80 -2.14 -11.57
C ALA A 44 -11.81 -1.38 -10.68
N PRO A 45 -10.71 -0.84 -11.23
CA PRO A 45 -9.75 -0.09 -10.44
C PRO A 45 -10.42 1.15 -9.83
N VAL A 46 -10.10 1.43 -8.57
CA VAL A 46 -10.57 2.63 -7.85
C VAL A 46 -9.75 3.87 -8.20
N ALA A 47 -8.54 3.67 -8.74
CA ALA A 47 -7.68 4.71 -9.29
C ALA A 47 -6.77 4.13 -10.38
N THR A 48 -6.45 4.95 -11.37
CA THR A 48 -5.46 4.65 -12.41
C THR A 48 -4.73 5.94 -12.75
N GLY A 49 -3.41 5.91 -12.79
CA GLY A 49 -2.65 7.11 -13.10
C GLY A 49 -1.15 6.87 -13.13
N ARG A 50 -0.42 7.91 -13.56
CA ARG A 50 1.03 7.92 -13.58
C ARG A 50 1.57 8.27 -12.20
N ILE A 51 2.54 7.52 -11.70
CA ILE A 51 3.21 7.82 -10.44
C ILE A 51 4.00 9.12 -10.59
N ALA A 52 3.59 10.16 -9.87
CA ALA A 52 4.29 11.44 -9.83
C ALA A 52 5.34 11.49 -8.71
N LYS A 53 5.05 10.85 -7.56
CA LYS A 53 5.93 10.84 -6.40
C LYS A 53 5.67 9.61 -5.54
N PHE A 54 6.73 9.06 -4.94
CA PHE A 54 6.63 8.16 -3.81
C PHE A 54 6.40 8.96 -2.53
N LEU A 55 5.52 8.47 -1.68
CA LEU A 55 5.34 8.97 -0.32
C LEU A 55 6.10 8.04 0.61
N ILE A 56 6.91 8.61 1.48
CA ILE A 56 7.69 7.85 2.46
C ILE A 56 7.23 8.18 3.87
N ASN A 57 7.34 7.18 4.74
CA ASN A 57 7.18 7.36 6.16
C ASN A 57 8.47 7.91 6.81
N PRO A 58 8.45 8.30 8.08
CA PRO A 58 9.65 8.77 8.78
C PRO A 58 10.78 7.75 8.87
N ASN A 59 10.49 6.45 8.74
CA ASN A 59 11.51 5.39 8.70
C ASN A 59 12.17 5.24 7.33
N GLY A 60 11.65 5.94 6.31
CA GLY A 60 12.19 5.90 4.95
C GLY A 60 11.56 4.87 4.02
N ASP A 61 10.59 4.09 4.51
CA ASP A 61 9.86 3.14 3.66
C ASP A 61 8.85 3.89 2.79
N VAL A 62 8.68 3.44 1.56
CA VAL A 62 7.59 3.91 0.71
C VAL A 62 6.28 3.30 1.24
N ASP A 63 5.37 4.14 1.70
CA ASP A 63 4.06 3.76 2.25
C ASP A 63 2.89 4.35 1.44
N GLY A 64 3.19 4.99 0.32
CA GLY A 64 2.17 5.54 -0.55
C GLY A 64 2.70 6.07 -1.87
N LEU A 65 1.76 6.45 -2.74
CA LEU A 65 1.98 7.07 -4.03
C LEU A 65 1.16 8.34 -4.15
N LEU A 66 1.70 9.29 -4.86
CA LEU A 66 0.97 10.40 -5.43
C LEU A 66 0.88 10.19 -6.93
N LEU A 67 -0.32 10.10 -7.48
CA LEU A 67 -0.56 10.01 -8.91
C LEU A 67 -0.58 11.41 -9.55
N GLY A 68 -0.39 11.47 -10.87
CA GLY A 68 -0.32 12.72 -11.60
C GLY A 68 -1.60 13.57 -11.58
N ASP A 69 -2.75 12.95 -11.35
CA ASP A 69 -4.04 13.62 -11.13
C ASP A 69 -4.22 14.13 -9.68
N GLY A 70 -3.24 13.88 -8.84
CA GLY A 70 -3.29 14.22 -7.42
C GLY A 70 -3.90 13.16 -6.54
N THR A 71 -4.32 12.00 -7.02
CA THR A 71 -4.80 10.92 -6.17
C THR A 71 -3.69 10.42 -5.25
N GLN A 72 -3.93 10.42 -3.94
CA GLN A 72 -3.07 9.79 -2.95
C GLN A 72 -3.49 8.32 -2.81
N VAL A 73 -2.50 7.43 -2.84
CA VAL A 73 -2.66 5.98 -2.64
C VAL A 73 -1.80 5.58 -1.47
N ASN A 74 -2.38 4.95 -0.47
CA ASN A 74 -1.68 4.43 0.71
C ASN A 74 -1.61 2.90 0.66
N PHE A 75 -0.59 2.34 1.26
CA PHE A 75 -0.42 0.90 1.47
C PHE A 75 0.54 0.66 2.66
N PRO A 76 0.52 -0.54 3.28
CA PRO A 76 1.37 -0.84 4.41
C PRO A 76 2.87 -0.74 4.08
N PRO A 77 3.70 -0.15 4.97
CA PRO A 77 5.11 0.10 4.70
C PRO A 77 5.95 -1.17 4.49
N HIS A 78 5.53 -2.34 5.02
CA HIS A 78 6.21 -3.61 4.77
C HIS A 78 6.17 -4.05 3.29
N LEU A 79 5.30 -3.44 2.48
CA LEU A 79 5.19 -3.67 1.03
C LEU A 79 6.09 -2.75 0.20
N SER A 80 6.82 -1.83 0.83
CA SER A 80 7.72 -0.86 0.18
C SER A 80 8.63 -1.53 -0.84
N GLU A 81 9.37 -2.55 -0.42
CA GLU A 81 10.30 -3.28 -1.28
C GLU A 81 9.58 -3.96 -2.47
N SER A 82 8.42 -4.57 -2.21
CA SER A 82 7.61 -5.23 -3.23
C SER A 82 7.13 -4.24 -4.30
N LEU A 83 6.70 -3.04 -3.87
CA LEU A 83 6.33 -1.99 -4.82
C LEU A 83 7.54 -1.54 -5.66
N MET A 84 8.68 -1.30 -5.03
CA MET A 84 9.90 -0.84 -5.70
C MET A 84 10.43 -1.83 -6.74
N GLN A 85 10.09 -3.11 -6.61
CA GLN A 85 10.42 -4.14 -7.60
C GLN A 85 9.54 -4.08 -8.85
N ILE A 86 8.35 -3.53 -8.78
CA ILE A 86 7.38 -3.55 -9.88
C ILE A 86 7.11 -2.18 -10.50
N ALA A 87 7.37 -1.08 -9.79
CA ALA A 87 7.00 0.25 -10.25
C ALA A 87 8.07 1.30 -9.91
N ARG A 88 8.13 2.34 -10.75
CA ARG A 88 9.04 3.50 -10.63
C ARG A 88 8.24 4.78 -10.84
N ILE A 89 8.80 5.92 -10.42
CA ILE A 89 8.25 7.23 -10.75
C ILE A 89 8.13 7.33 -12.29
N GLY A 90 6.97 7.75 -12.75
CA GLY A 90 6.65 7.85 -14.16
C GLY A 90 5.89 6.66 -14.75
N ASP A 91 5.87 5.51 -14.09
CA ASP A 91 5.06 4.38 -14.52
C ASP A 91 3.57 4.66 -14.32
N THR A 92 2.74 4.08 -15.18
CA THR A 92 1.29 4.08 -14.99
C THR A 92 0.89 2.83 -14.20
N VAL A 93 0.11 3.05 -13.15
CA VAL A 93 -0.42 1.98 -12.30
C VAL A 93 -1.93 1.98 -12.27
N SER A 94 -2.49 0.80 -12.09
CA SER A 94 -3.90 0.54 -11.78
C SER A 94 -4.00 0.08 -10.33
N VAL A 95 -4.90 0.68 -9.55
CA VAL A 95 -5.06 0.44 -8.12
C VAL A 95 -6.43 -0.13 -7.85
N GLN A 96 -6.49 -1.30 -7.24
CA GLN A 96 -7.70 -1.87 -6.66
C GLN A 96 -7.65 -1.68 -5.14
N GLY A 97 -8.79 -1.43 -4.51
CA GLY A 97 -8.86 -1.15 -3.09
C GLY A 97 -10.13 -0.38 -2.74
N PHE A 98 -10.04 0.50 -1.75
CA PHE A 98 -11.18 1.31 -1.33
C PHE A 98 -10.78 2.76 -1.02
N ARG A 99 -11.75 3.65 -1.02
CA ARG A 99 -11.60 5.03 -0.51
C ARG A 99 -12.24 5.13 0.86
N GLY A 100 -11.55 5.75 1.80
CA GLY A 100 -12.10 6.07 3.11
C GLY A 100 -13.28 7.05 3.01
N TYR A 101 -14.12 7.07 4.02
CA TYR A 101 -15.31 7.94 4.06
C TYR A 101 -14.98 9.43 3.97
N GLY A 102 -13.81 9.86 4.42
CA GLY A 102 -13.31 11.24 4.30
C GLY A 102 -12.81 11.62 2.90
N GLY A 103 -12.75 10.70 1.95
CA GLY A 103 -12.41 10.97 0.54
C GLY A 103 -10.96 11.34 0.26
N GLY A 104 -10.05 11.30 1.25
CA GLY A 104 -8.69 11.81 1.13
C GLY A 104 -7.72 10.93 0.35
N ALA A 105 -7.67 9.65 0.66
CA ALA A 105 -6.73 8.70 0.07
C ALA A 105 -7.43 7.42 -0.40
N VAL A 106 -6.77 6.68 -1.28
CA VAL A 106 -7.13 5.31 -1.67
C VAL A 106 -6.26 4.36 -0.87
N HIS A 107 -6.85 3.45 -0.12
CA HIS A 107 -6.13 2.29 0.42
C HIS A 107 -6.02 1.23 -0.67
N ALA A 108 -4.80 0.83 -1.01
CA ALA A 108 -4.55 -0.13 -2.06
C ALA A 108 -4.54 -1.57 -1.52
N ALA A 109 -5.41 -2.40 -2.06
CA ALA A 109 -5.34 -3.85 -1.89
C ALA A 109 -4.45 -4.50 -2.97
N VAL A 110 -4.47 -3.96 -4.20
CA VAL A 110 -3.60 -4.39 -5.29
C VAL A 110 -3.13 -3.18 -6.08
N ILE A 111 -1.84 -3.13 -6.38
CA ILE A 111 -1.25 -2.17 -7.32
C ILE A 111 -0.65 -2.95 -8.48
N THR A 112 -1.09 -2.67 -9.70
CA THR A 112 -0.60 -3.29 -10.93
C THR A 112 0.10 -2.26 -11.80
N ASN A 113 1.33 -2.52 -12.21
CA ASN A 113 2.01 -1.72 -13.24
C ASN A 113 1.39 -2.02 -14.60
N ALA A 114 0.80 -1.00 -15.23
CA ALA A 114 0.05 -1.16 -16.48
C ALA A 114 0.91 -1.62 -17.67
N SER A 115 2.21 -1.28 -17.65
CA SER A 115 3.12 -1.62 -18.76
C SER A 115 3.65 -3.04 -18.67
N THR A 116 3.91 -3.54 -17.46
CA THR A 116 4.54 -4.85 -17.23
C THR A 116 3.55 -5.93 -16.80
N GLY A 117 2.34 -5.55 -16.35
CA GLY A 117 1.35 -6.45 -15.76
C GLY A 117 1.74 -7.01 -14.38
N ARG A 118 2.90 -6.61 -13.83
CA ARG A 118 3.33 -7.05 -12.50
C ARG A 118 2.50 -6.37 -11.43
N SER A 119 2.14 -7.12 -10.38
CA SER A 119 1.30 -6.64 -9.30
C SER A 119 1.94 -6.82 -7.94
N MET A 120 1.64 -5.90 -7.04
CA MET A 120 1.83 -6.00 -5.61
C MET A 120 0.44 -6.18 -4.98
N VAL A 121 0.32 -7.14 -4.07
CA VAL A 121 -0.91 -7.42 -3.34
C VAL A 121 -0.67 -7.12 -1.87
N ASP A 122 -1.61 -6.42 -1.23
CA ASP A 122 -1.60 -6.22 0.22
C ASP A 122 -1.90 -7.56 0.90
N GLN A 123 -0.90 -8.07 1.57
CA GLN A 123 -0.94 -9.30 2.34
C GLN A 123 -0.16 -9.13 3.64
N PRO A 124 -0.53 -9.83 4.71
CA PRO A 124 0.20 -9.77 5.97
C PRO A 124 1.69 -10.06 5.77
N PRO A 125 2.57 -9.48 6.59
CA PRO A 125 3.98 -9.82 6.57
C PRO A 125 4.18 -11.33 6.74
N SER A 126 5.11 -11.91 5.96
CA SER A 126 5.44 -13.32 6.10
C SER A 126 5.98 -13.59 7.50
N PRO A 127 5.46 -14.60 8.24
CA PRO A 127 5.96 -14.95 9.56
C PRO A 127 7.42 -15.43 9.55
N ASP A 128 7.87 -15.93 8.40
CA ASP A 128 9.24 -16.45 8.23
C ASP A 128 10.26 -15.35 7.87
N ARG A 129 9.79 -14.14 7.61
CA ARG A 129 10.67 -13.00 7.30
C ARG A 129 10.87 -12.16 8.56
N PRO A 130 12.11 -12.01 9.04
CA PRO A 130 12.35 -11.11 10.15
C PRO A 130 11.90 -9.69 9.80
N PRO A 131 11.36 -8.94 10.77
CA PRO A 131 11.04 -7.54 10.54
C PRO A 131 12.29 -6.80 10.09
N PRO A 132 12.17 -5.80 9.21
CA PRO A 132 13.30 -4.98 8.81
C PRO A 132 13.94 -4.35 10.05
N ALA A 133 15.27 -4.18 10.01
CA ALA A 133 15.98 -3.50 11.09
C ALA A 133 15.39 -2.08 11.27
N PRO A 134 15.23 -1.61 12.52
CA PRO A 134 14.76 -0.26 12.76
C PRO A 134 15.62 0.76 12.01
N ALA A 135 14.99 1.71 11.33
CA ALA A 135 15.71 2.78 10.65
C ALA A 135 16.46 3.64 11.68
N THR A 136 17.66 4.08 11.35
CA THR A 136 18.36 5.09 12.13
C THR A 136 17.73 6.44 11.82
N LEU A 137 16.88 6.91 12.73
CA LEU A 137 16.26 8.22 12.61
C LEU A 137 17.26 9.31 13.02
N ILE A 138 17.26 10.40 12.29
CA ILE A 138 18.06 11.59 12.60
C ILE A 138 17.15 12.77 12.96
N ALA A 139 17.64 13.70 13.74
CA ALA A 139 16.93 14.94 14.00
C ALA A 139 16.87 15.77 12.72
N LEU A 140 15.67 16.18 12.34
CA LEU A 140 15.40 16.93 11.13
C LEU A 140 14.59 18.19 11.44
N ASN A 141 14.89 19.24 10.66
CA ASN A 141 14.10 20.47 10.64
C ASN A 141 13.57 20.66 9.22
N ALA A 142 12.30 21.00 9.10
CA ALA A 142 11.69 21.34 7.82
C ALA A 142 11.09 22.75 7.91
N ASN A 143 11.25 23.54 6.86
CA ASN A 143 10.67 24.86 6.75
C ASN A 143 10.31 25.11 5.30
N GLY A 144 9.04 25.37 5.03
CA GLY A 144 8.59 25.60 3.68
C GLY A 144 7.08 25.80 3.62
N ARG A 145 6.62 26.11 2.42
CA ARG A 145 5.22 26.28 2.13
C ARG A 145 4.56 24.91 1.93
N VAL A 146 3.42 24.71 2.55
CA VAL A 146 2.61 23.51 2.32
C VAL A 146 2.09 23.55 0.88
N VAL A 147 2.37 22.52 0.12
CA VAL A 147 1.84 22.32 -1.24
C VAL A 147 0.74 21.27 -1.28
N ARG A 148 0.70 20.38 -0.27
CA ARG A 148 -0.30 19.32 -0.23
C ARG A 148 -0.55 18.83 1.20
N LEU A 149 -1.81 18.48 1.47
CA LEU A 149 -2.22 17.74 2.66
C LEU A 149 -2.14 16.24 2.38
N LEU A 150 -1.76 15.46 3.37
CA LEU A 150 -1.73 14.00 3.33
C LEU A 150 -2.76 13.44 4.32
N HIS A 151 -3.40 12.34 3.92
CA HIS A 151 -4.47 11.73 4.67
C HIS A 151 -4.18 10.27 4.97
N ALA A 152 -4.62 9.81 6.14
CA ALA A 152 -4.72 8.40 6.46
C ALA A 152 -5.84 7.72 5.66
N ASP A 153 -5.97 6.40 5.80
CA ASP A 153 -6.88 5.59 4.98
C ASP A 153 -8.36 5.96 5.17
N MET A 154 -8.74 6.41 6.36
CA MET A 154 -10.11 6.82 6.65
C MET A 154 -10.38 8.30 6.37
N GLY A 155 -9.37 9.04 5.90
CA GLY A 155 -9.47 10.44 5.49
C GLY A 155 -8.97 11.45 6.52
N GLU A 156 -8.45 11.01 7.66
CA GLU A 156 -7.88 11.91 8.67
C GLU A 156 -6.60 12.57 8.14
N LEU A 157 -6.45 13.85 8.43
CA LEU A 157 -5.22 14.58 8.13
C LEU A 157 -4.07 14.02 8.99
N ASN A 158 -3.01 13.50 8.35
CA ASN A 158 -1.86 12.89 9.04
C ASN A 158 -0.51 13.40 8.55
N GLY A 159 -0.49 14.45 7.75
CA GLY A 159 0.76 15.02 7.26
C GLY A 159 0.58 16.04 6.16
N VAL A 160 1.71 16.57 5.71
CA VAL A 160 1.78 17.52 4.60
C VAL A 160 3.03 17.26 3.76
N ILE A 161 3.00 17.75 2.52
CA ILE A 161 4.19 17.88 1.66
C ILE A 161 4.51 19.37 1.56
N LEU A 162 5.78 19.73 1.77
CA LEU A 162 6.30 21.07 1.57
C LEU A 162 6.77 21.27 0.12
N GLU A 163 7.00 22.53 -0.26
CA GLU A 163 7.42 22.93 -1.61
C GLU A 163 8.76 22.33 -2.06
N ASP A 164 9.66 22.01 -1.11
CA ASP A 164 10.91 21.29 -1.37
C ASP A 164 10.73 19.78 -1.51
N GLY A 165 9.50 19.28 -1.33
CA GLY A 165 9.15 17.87 -1.38
C GLY A 165 9.30 17.13 -0.07
N THR A 166 9.74 17.79 1.02
CA THR A 166 9.81 17.19 2.36
C THR A 166 8.42 16.81 2.84
N ILE A 167 8.31 15.60 3.41
CA ILE A 167 7.08 15.09 4.01
C ILE A 167 7.16 15.29 5.51
N VAL A 168 6.18 15.97 6.07
CA VAL A 168 6.01 16.16 7.52
C VAL A 168 4.81 15.33 7.95
N ARG A 169 5.03 14.34 8.80
CA ARG A 169 4.00 13.46 9.36
C ARG A 169 3.69 13.87 10.79
N PHE A 170 2.47 13.65 11.21
CA PHE A 170 1.96 13.84 12.57
C PHE A 170 0.76 12.92 12.82
N PRO A 171 0.44 12.62 14.10
CA PRO A 171 -0.69 11.76 14.43
C PRO A 171 -2.03 12.32 13.95
N PRO A 172 -2.97 11.47 13.46
CA PRO A 172 -4.30 11.90 13.03
C PRO A 172 -5.08 12.74 14.06
N PRO A 173 -5.05 12.45 15.37
CA PRO A 173 -5.72 13.31 16.36
C PRO A 173 -5.20 14.75 16.35
N PHE A 174 -3.89 14.93 16.21
CA PHE A 174 -3.28 16.25 16.09
C PHE A 174 -3.66 16.93 14.77
N GLY A 175 -3.71 16.13 13.67
CA GLY A 175 -4.18 16.61 12.38
C GLY A 175 -5.62 17.14 12.42
N ALA A 176 -6.49 16.54 13.21
CA ALA A 176 -7.86 17.02 13.39
C ALA A 176 -7.92 18.43 13.97
N GLU A 177 -7.02 18.78 14.92
CA GLU A 177 -6.93 20.13 15.47
C GLU A 177 -6.43 21.15 14.43
N LEU A 178 -5.65 20.69 13.45
CA LEU A 178 -5.04 21.54 12.43
C LEU A 178 -5.88 21.70 11.15
N GLN A 179 -6.98 20.98 11.00
CA GLN A 179 -7.79 20.97 9.76
C GLN A 179 -8.29 22.36 9.32
N THR A 180 -8.50 23.26 10.27
CA THR A 180 -8.99 24.62 9.98
C THR A 180 -7.89 25.59 9.56
N VAL A 181 -6.64 25.30 9.94
CA VAL A 181 -5.50 26.22 9.74
C VAL A 181 -4.50 25.70 8.71
N LEU A 182 -4.33 24.36 8.57
CA LEU A 182 -3.48 23.76 7.55
C LEU A 182 -4.20 23.70 6.20
N ARG A 183 -3.59 24.31 5.21
CA ARG A 183 -4.04 24.30 3.81
C ARG A 183 -2.84 24.59 2.89
N PRO A 184 -2.91 24.28 1.61
CA PRO A 184 -1.90 24.72 0.64
C PRO A 184 -1.62 26.22 0.78
N THR A 185 -0.37 26.60 0.59
CA THR A 185 0.21 27.95 0.71
C THR A 185 0.56 28.42 2.14
N VAL A 186 0.15 27.71 3.18
CA VAL A 186 0.55 28.02 4.57
C VAL A 186 2.05 27.75 4.75
N GLN A 187 2.74 28.66 5.43
CA GLN A 187 4.14 28.46 5.83
C GLN A 187 4.19 27.56 7.06
N LEU A 188 4.96 26.48 6.98
CA LEU A 188 5.14 25.52 8.06
C LEU A 188 6.60 25.39 8.43
N THR A 189 6.90 25.42 9.73
CA THR A 189 8.18 24.98 10.28
C THR A 189 7.92 23.77 11.16
N ALA A 190 8.72 22.73 11.00
CA ALA A 190 8.61 21.51 11.79
C ALA A 190 9.97 21.07 12.30
N THR A 191 10.00 20.55 13.52
CA THR A 191 11.16 19.81 14.07
C THR A 191 10.71 18.41 14.42
N GLY A 192 11.59 17.43 14.27
CA GLY A 192 11.23 16.04 14.54
C GLY A 192 12.36 15.07 14.22
N TYR A 193 11.99 13.82 14.04
CA TYR A 193 12.93 12.74 13.68
C TYR A 193 12.47 12.04 12.43
N GLY A 194 13.41 11.62 11.60
CA GLY A 194 13.06 10.97 10.34
C GLY A 194 14.27 10.52 9.56
N THR A 195 14.06 10.33 8.27
CA THR A 195 15.10 9.88 7.34
C THR A 195 15.16 10.77 6.10
N GLU A 196 16.32 10.72 5.46
CA GLU A 196 16.57 11.26 4.13
C GLU A 196 17.24 10.17 3.30
N ASN A 197 16.63 9.80 2.18
CA ASN A 197 17.11 8.73 1.31
C ASN A 197 16.82 9.02 -0.17
N ALA A 198 17.09 8.05 -1.04
CA ALA A 198 16.88 8.20 -2.49
C ALA A 198 15.41 8.46 -2.90
N HIS A 199 14.44 8.20 -2.02
CA HIS A 199 13.01 8.38 -2.28
C HIS A 199 12.48 9.72 -1.75
N GLY A 200 13.27 10.41 -0.95
CA GLY A 200 12.93 11.72 -0.41
C GLY A 200 13.34 11.90 1.04
N ARG A 201 12.71 12.89 1.66
CA ARG A 201 12.92 13.29 3.05
C ARG A 201 11.58 13.29 3.78
N ALA A 202 11.52 12.61 4.92
CA ALA A 202 10.34 12.59 5.77
C ALA A 202 10.72 12.65 7.24
N LEU A 203 9.89 13.32 8.03
CA LEU A 203 10.03 13.37 9.48
C LEU A 203 8.68 13.23 10.16
N GLU A 204 8.69 12.59 11.33
CA GLU A 204 7.62 12.67 12.32
C GLU A 204 7.85 13.91 13.15
N ALA A 205 6.90 14.84 13.11
CA ALA A 205 7.02 16.11 13.80
C ALA A 205 6.85 15.93 15.32
N THR A 206 7.75 16.49 16.09
CA THR A 206 7.61 16.66 17.55
C THR A 206 7.12 18.06 17.90
N SER A 207 7.32 19.01 17.00
CA SER A 207 6.85 20.39 17.12
C SER A 207 6.55 20.98 15.74
N LEU A 208 5.49 21.79 15.68
CA LEU A 208 5.05 22.50 14.46
C LEU A 208 4.82 23.98 14.76
N ALA A 209 5.24 24.85 13.86
CA ALA A 209 4.88 26.27 13.88
C ALA A 209 4.25 26.65 12.54
N ILE A 210 3.12 27.36 12.57
CA ILE A 210 2.33 27.76 11.40
C ILE A 210 2.42 29.27 11.25
N ASN A 211 2.78 29.76 10.05
CA ASN A 211 2.89 31.19 9.72
C ASN A 211 3.75 31.99 10.73
N GLY A 212 4.83 31.39 11.25
CA GLY A 212 5.72 32.02 12.21
C GLY A 212 5.16 32.20 13.63
N GLN A 213 4.02 31.56 13.93
CA GLN A 213 3.45 31.55 15.28
C GLN A 213 4.32 30.71 16.24
N ALA A 214 4.03 30.79 17.55
CA ALA A 214 4.69 29.95 18.53
C ALA A 214 4.58 28.45 18.20
N PRO A 215 5.65 27.66 18.38
CA PRO A 215 5.61 26.23 18.12
C PRO A 215 4.60 25.51 19.01
N ILE A 216 3.83 24.61 18.40
CA ILE A 216 2.90 23.71 19.06
C ILE A 216 3.59 22.36 19.20
N VAL A 217 3.58 21.77 20.40
CA VAL A 217 4.11 20.44 20.65
C VAL A 217 3.10 19.42 20.14
N VAL A 218 3.54 18.51 19.26
CA VAL A 218 2.67 17.51 18.60
C VAL A 218 2.25 16.42 19.58
N TYR A 219 3.16 15.97 20.42
CA TYR A 219 2.88 15.02 21.49
C TYR A 219 2.69 15.82 22.77
N GLY A 220 1.48 15.75 23.36
CA GLY A 220 1.17 16.46 24.62
C GLY A 220 2.14 16.08 25.76
N PRO A 221 1.94 16.54 27.00
CA PRO A 221 2.86 16.35 28.13
C PRO A 221 3.00 14.89 28.63
N GLY A 222 2.69 13.92 27.76
CA GLY A 222 3.03 12.51 27.94
C GLY A 222 4.53 12.25 27.75
N PRO A 223 5.02 11.06 28.10
CA PRO A 223 6.40 10.71 27.83
C PRO A 223 6.65 10.82 26.32
N MET A 224 7.55 11.75 25.97
CA MET A 224 8.04 11.89 24.59
C MET A 224 8.55 10.51 24.12
N PRO A 225 8.23 10.05 22.89
CA PRO A 225 8.84 8.85 22.39
C PRO A 225 10.36 8.95 22.54
N PRO A 226 11.06 7.90 23.02
CA PRO A 226 12.49 7.96 23.23
C PRO A 226 13.19 8.38 21.96
N ALA A 227 14.17 9.26 22.09
CA ALA A 227 15.00 9.65 20.96
C ALA A 227 15.56 8.38 20.31
N PRO A 228 15.61 8.32 18.97
CA PRO A 228 16.10 7.15 18.25
C PRO A 228 17.48 6.76 18.78
N GLY A 229 17.69 5.48 19.11
CA GLY A 229 18.95 4.94 19.60
C GLY A 229 19.14 4.94 21.12
N VAL A 230 18.20 5.44 21.92
CA VAL A 230 18.27 5.31 23.39
C VAL A 230 17.40 4.12 23.81
N ALA A 231 18.05 3.00 24.16
CA ALA A 231 17.36 1.86 24.75
C ALA A 231 16.67 2.30 26.06
N PRO A 232 15.42 1.87 26.35
CA PRO A 232 14.77 2.14 27.62
C PRO A 232 15.62 1.59 28.75
N ARG A 233 15.90 2.41 29.79
CA ARG A 233 16.58 1.94 30.99
C ARG A 233 15.69 0.92 31.67
N PRO A 234 16.22 -0.28 32.03
CA PRO A 234 15.46 -1.24 32.82
C PRO A 234 15.08 -0.62 34.16
N ARG A 235 13.83 -0.85 34.59
CA ARG A 235 13.33 -0.49 35.91
C ARG A 235 13.90 -1.39 36.99
#